data_cebd1a417ca29d42c251b9f9c6a3b8e5
#
_entry.id   cebd1a417ca29d42c251b9f9c6a3b8e5
#
_cell.length_a   1.000
_cell.length_b   1.000
_cell.length_c   1.000
_cell.angle_alpha   90.00
_cell.angle_beta   90.00
_cell.angle_gamma   90.00
#
_symmetry.space_group_name_H-M   'P 1'
#
loop_
_entity.id
_entity.type
_entity.pdbx_description
1 polymer ?
#
loop_
_entity_poly.entity_id
_entity_poly.type
_entity_poly.pdbx_seq_one_letter_code
_entity_poly.pdbx_strand_id
1 'polypeptide(L)'
;LILRVSNIIGDTEISKRIHNTFIDIFHKNLKKGIILDNGNAFKDFLSIDKFCEILKKIIDKRLTGTYNVSIGQKVYLNDLINWLNKFNTTKLMIKKNTNLKKESFYLNNNKLMSKVKIQNSLSELKTYCYNYSKRKFS
;
A
#
# COMPACT_ATOMS: atom_id res chain seq x y z
N LEU A 1 -6.11 5.18 -22.77
CA LEU A 1 -6.20 5.08 -21.32
C LEU A 1 -4.81 5.08 -20.69
N ILE A 2 -4.57 5.99 -19.73
CA ILE A 2 -3.34 6.06 -18.92
C ILE A 2 -3.73 5.96 -17.46
N LEU A 3 -3.11 5.04 -16.71
CA LEU A 3 -3.31 4.88 -15.27
C LEU A 3 -2.03 5.24 -14.52
N ARG A 4 -2.13 6.20 -13.59
CA ARG A 4 -1.09 6.52 -12.63
C ARG A 4 -1.43 5.79 -11.34
N VAL A 5 -0.68 4.74 -11.03
CA VAL A 5 -0.99 3.83 -9.93
C VAL A 5 -0.14 4.14 -8.72
N SER A 6 -0.74 4.16 -7.53
CA SER A 6 -0.04 4.31 -6.26
C SER A 6 0.73 3.03 -5.88
N ASN A 7 1.33 3.00 -4.68
CA ASN A 7 2.01 1.79 -4.21
C ASN A 7 0.99 0.66 -3.98
N ILE A 8 1.20 -0.48 -4.64
CA ILE A 8 0.34 -1.66 -4.48
C ILE A 8 0.87 -2.53 -3.34
N ILE A 9 -0.03 -2.93 -2.43
CA ILE A 9 0.22 -3.94 -1.42
C ILE A 9 -0.46 -5.23 -1.87
N GLY A 10 0.34 -6.29 -2.05
CA GLY A 10 -0.16 -7.59 -2.46
C GLY A 10 0.74 -8.71 -2.00
N ASP A 11 0.21 -9.93 -2.02
CA ASP A 11 0.96 -11.14 -1.73
C ASP A 11 1.66 -11.59 -3.01
N THR A 12 2.97 -11.69 -2.97
CA THR A 12 3.77 -12.13 -4.13
C THR A 12 5.02 -12.86 -3.71
N GLU A 13 5.48 -13.75 -4.57
CA GLU A 13 6.79 -14.37 -4.43
C GLU A 13 7.90 -13.33 -4.64
N ILE A 14 8.74 -13.17 -3.64
CA ILE A 14 9.76 -12.13 -3.53
C ILE A 14 10.93 -12.32 -4.52
N SER A 15 11.07 -13.52 -5.11
CA SER A 15 12.32 -13.96 -5.74
C SER A 15 12.63 -13.37 -7.12
N LYS A 16 11.69 -12.68 -7.77
CA LYS A 16 11.85 -12.30 -9.20
C LYS A 16 11.67 -10.80 -9.51
N ARG A 17 11.63 -9.92 -8.52
CA ARG A 17 11.38 -8.50 -8.76
C ARG A 17 12.66 -7.69 -8.88
N ILE A 18 12.72 -6.83 -9.90
CA ILE A 18 13.80 -5.85 -10.08
C ILE A 18 13.74 -4.76 -9.01
N HIS A 19 12.53 -4.34 -8.60
CA HIS A 19 12.33 -3.32 -7.57
C HIS A 19 11.53 -3.87 -6.39
N ASN A 20 12.01 -3.60 -5.18
CA ASN A 20 11.32 -4.01 -3.96
C ASN A 20 10.10 -3.12 -3.70
N THR A 21 8.94 -3.73 -3.47
CA THR A 21 7.78 -3.06 -2.91
C THR A 21 7.94 -2.86 -1.40
N PHE A 22 7.05 -2.07 -0.79
CA PHE A 22 7.06 -1.91 0.67
C PHE A 22 6.90 -3.25 1.42
N ILE A 23 6.08 -4.15 0.91
CA ILE A 23 5.92 -5.50 1.48
C ILE A 23 7.21 -6.31 1.39
N ASP A 24 7.95 -6.21 0.30
CA ASP A 24 9.24 -6.89 0.15
C ASP A 24 10.25 -6.37 1.18
N ILE A 25 10.29 -5.05 1.39
CA ILE A 25 11.14 -4.41 2.41
C ILE A 25 10.72 -4.88 3.81
N PHE A 26 9.41 -4.96 4.09
CA PHE A 26 8.88 -5.49 5.34
C PHE A 26 9.39 -6.91 5.59
N HIS A 27 9.22 -7.83 4.65
CA HIS A 27 9.65 -9.23 4.80
C HIS A 27 11.17 -9.39 4.93
N LYS A 28 11.95 -8.68 4.12
CA LYS A 28 13.42 -8.72 4.20
C LYS A 28 13.96 -8.31 5.58
N ASN A 29 13.25 -7.44 6.27
CA ASN A 29 13.68 -6.91 7.56
C ASN A 29 13.06 -7.62 8.77
N LEU A 30 12.15 -8.58 8.57
CA LEU A 30 11.50 -9.32 9.67
C LEU A 30 12.53 -9.92 10.66
N LYS A 31 13.58 -10.56 10.15
CA LYS A 31 14.63 -11.15 10.99
C LYS A 31 15.44 -10.10 11.77
N LYS A 32 15.55 -8.89 11.24
CA LYS A 32 16.27 -7.78 11.90
C LYS A 32 15.40 -7.05 12.93
N GLY A 33 14.09 -7.19 12.86
CA GLY A 33 13.13 -6.48 13.70
C GLY A 33 13.05 -4.96 13.46
N ILE A 34 13.83 -4.41 12.53
CA ILE A 34 13.97 -2.96 12.31
C ILE A 34 13.99 -2.63 10.82
N ILE A 35 13.24 -1.60 10.44
CA ILE A 35 13.38 -0.88 9.15
C ILE A 35 13.95 0.51 9.44
N LEU A 36 14.96 0.92 8.69
CA LEU A 36 15.44 2.30 8.70
C LEU A 36 14.63 3.12 7.72
N ASP A 37 13.76 4.01 8.24
CA ASP A 37 12.89 4.87 7.42
C ASP A 37 12.38 6.06 8.25
N ASN A 38 11.56 6.90 7.66
CA ASN A 38 10.85 7.96 8.36
C ASN A 38 9.39 7.55 8.58
N GLY A 39 9.07 7.01 9.75
CA GLY A 39 7.72 6.53 10.10
C GLY A 39 6.63 7.60 10.04
N ASN A 40 7.00 8.89 10.13
CA ASN A 40 6.09 10.03 9.98
C ASN A 40 5.92 10.46 8.52
N ALA A 41 6.63 9.86 7.58
CA ALA A 41 6.32 10.02 6.16
C ALA A 41 5.01 9.33 5.84
N PHE A 42 4.26 9.89 4.89
CA PHE A 42 3.06 9.24 4.37
C PHE A 42 3.22 9.00 2.86
N LYS A 43 2.60 7.94 2.40
CA LYS A 43 2.46 7.63 0.97
C LYS A 43 1.03 7.19 0.70
N ASP A 44 0.71 7.02 -0.57
CA ASP A 44 -0.54 6.41 -0.99
C ASP A 44 -0.31 4.92 -1.23
N PHE A 45 -1.16 4.08 -0.66
CA PHE A 45 -1.11 2.64 -0.80
C PHE A 45 -2.48 2.10 -1.19
N LEU A 46 -2.50 1.08 -2.03
CA LEU A 46 -3.71 0.41 -2.48
C LEU A 46 -3.52 -1.10 -2.38
N SER A 47 -4.50 -1.83 -1.88
CA SER A 47 -4.45 -3.29 -1.92
C SER A 47 -4.59 -3.80 -3.35
N ILE A 48 -3.96 -4.94 -3.64
CA ILE A 48 -4.06 -5.58 -4.97
C ILE A 48 -5.52 -5.93 -5.30
N ASP A 49 -6.31 -6.37 -4.33
CA ASP A 49 -7.71 -6.73 -4.54
C ASP A 49 -8.51 -5.50 -4.97
N LYS A 50 -8.30 -4.36 -4.29
CA LYS A 50 -8.97 -3.10 -4.64
C LYS A 50 -8.49 -2.57 -5.99
N PHE A 51 -7.23 -2.71 -6.32
CA PHE A 51 -6.71 -2.37 -7.64
C PHE A 51 -7.42 -3.17 -8.75
N CYS A 52 -7.55 -4.49 -8.57
CA CYS A 52 -8.25 -5.35 -9.53
C CYS A 52 -9.74 -4.99 -9.66
N GLU A 53 -10.42 -4.67 -8.54
CA GLU A 53 -11.81 -4.20 -8.56
C GLU A 53 -11.97 -2.91 -9.38
N ILE A 54 -11.09 -1.93 -9.13
CA ILE A 54 -11.09 -0.65 -9.86
C ILE A 54 -10.79 -0.88 -11.34
N LEU A 55 -9.78 -1.69 -11.65
CA LEU A 55 -9.39 -1.99 -13.04
C LEU A 55 -10.54 -2.64 -13.81
N LYS A 56 -11.23 -3.61 -13.19
CA LYS A 56 -12.41 -4.23 -13.79
C LYS A 56 -13.47 -3.18 -14.14
N LYS A 57 -13.79 -2.26 -13.23
CA LYS A 57 -14.78 -1.18 -13.47
C LYS A 57 -14.35 -0.22 -14.58
N ILE A 58 -13.05 0.09 -14.66
CA ILE A 58 -12.51 0.92 -15.74
C ILE A 58 -12.74 0.25 -17.10
N ILE A 59 -12.48 -1.05 -17.19
CA ILE A 59 -12.66 -1.86 -18.40
C ILE A 59 -14.14 -1.96 -18.75
N ASP A 60 -15.00 -2.37 -17.81
CA ASP A 60 -16.44 -2.54 -18.00
C ASP A 60 -17.10 -1.24 -18.51
N LYS A 61 -16.64 -0.08 -18.02
CA LYS A 61 -17.13 1.23 -18.41
C LYS A 61 -16.43 1.82 -19.65
N ARG A 62 -15.46 1.11 -20.21
CA ARG A 62 -14.65 1.56 -21.37
C ARG A 62 -14.09 2.98 -21.19
N LEU A 63 -13.59 3.27 -19.99
CA LEU A 63 -13.07 4.61 -19.68
C LEU A 63 -11.84 4.93 -20.52
N THR A 64 -11.76 6.18 -20.97
CA THR A 64 -10.63 6.74 -21.72
C THR A 64 -10.05 7.94 -20.98
N GLY A 65 -8.79 8.29 -21.28
CA GLY A 65 -8.09 9.41 -20.66
C GLY A 65 -7.12 8.99 -19.57
N THR A 66 -6.74 9.93 -18.69
CA THR A 66 -5.75 9.70 -17.63
C THR A 66 -6.42 9.74 -16.26
N TYR A 67 -6.15 8.72 -15.44
CA TYR A 67 -6.69 8.56 -14.09
C TYR A 67 -5.63 8.18 -13.07
N ASN A 68 -5.74 8.71 -11.86
CA ASN A 68 -4.99 8.26 -10.71
C ASN A 68 -5.74 7.09 -10.04
N VAL A 69 -5.06 5.95 -9.91
CA VAL A 69 -5.58 4.75 -9.26
C VAL A 69 -4.91 4.62 -7.91
N SER A 70 -5.62 5.00 -6.86
CA SER A 70 -5.08 5.16 -5.52
C SER A 70 -6.20 5.13 -4.48
N ILE A 71 -5.85 5.05 -3.19
CA ILE A 71 -6.80 5.27 -2.10
C ILE A 71 -7.17 6.76 -1.97
N GLY A 72 -6.29 7.66 -2.40
CA GLY A 72 -6.50 9.10 -2.33
C GLY A 72 -6.38 9.67 -0.92
N GLN A 73 -5.69 8.98 -0.01
CA GLN A 73 -5.52 9.37 1.39
C GLN A 73 -4.08 9.15 1.85
N LYS A 74 -3.70 9.88 2.90
CA LYS A 74 -2.39 9.74 3.55
C LYS A 74 -2.35 8.45 4.36
N VAL A 75 -1.39 7.58 4.05
CA VAL A 75 -1.08 6.39 4.85
C VAL A 75 0.31 6.60 5.46
N TYR A 76 0.36 6.79 6.77
CA TYR A 76 1.64 6.93 7.47
C TYR A 76 2.35 5.58 7.56
N LEU A 77 3.66 5.58 7.37
CA LEU A 77 4.44 4.34 7.38
C LEU A 77 4.39 3.62 8.74
N ASN A 78 4.34 4.36 9.84
CA ASN A 78 4.12 3.78 11.18
C ASN A 78 2.80 3.03 11.28
N ASP A 79 1.71 3.60 10.75
CA ASP A 79 0.40 2.94 10.79
C ASP A 79 0.40 1.68 9.94
N LEU A 80 0.97 1.75 8.74
CA LEU A 80 1.06 0.60 7.85
C LEU A 80 1.86 -0.55 8.48
N ILE A 81 3.00 -0.27 9.09
CA ILE A 81 3.80 -1.27 9.82
C ILE A 81 3.02 -1.86 11.00
N ASN A 82 2.31 -1.03 11.76
CA ASN A 82 1.49 -1.51 12.88
C ASN A 82 0.37 -2.45 12.41
N TRP A 83 -0.26 -2.15 11.28
CA TRP A 83 -1.29 -3.04 10.71
C TRP A 83 -0.71 -4.37 10.23
N LEU A 84 0.46 -4.34 9.58
CA LEU A 84 1.16 -5.54 9.10
C LEU A 84 1.73 -6.39 10.26
N ASN A 85 2.01 -5.76 11.40
CA ASN A 85 2.48 -6.43 12.62
C ASN A 85 1.36 -7.03 13.47
N LYS A 86 0.08 -6.88 13.10
CA LYS A 86 -1.04 -7.21 14.00
C LYS A 86 -0.94 -8.62 14.61
N PHE A 87 -0.56 -9.60 13.81
CA PHE A 87 -0.43 -11.01 14.20
C PHE A 87 1.04 -11.48 14.22
N ASN A 88 1.98 -10.60 13.97
CA ASN A 88 3.41 -10.94 14.01
C ASN A 88 3.91 -10.93 15.46
N THR A 89 4.47 -12.04 15.93
CA THR A 89 5.07 -12.16 17.27
C THR A 89 6.36 -11.38 17.39
N THR A 90 7.19 -11.36 16.33
CA THR A 90 8.43 -10.58 16.26
C THR A 90 8.16 -9.26 15.54
N LYS A 91 7.65 -8.29 16.29
CA LYS A 91 7.24 -7.00 15.71
C LYS A 91 8.39 -6.27 15.04
N LEU A 92 8.17 -5.89 13.80
CA LEU A 92 9.05 -4.99 13.07
C LEU A 92 8.75 -3.54 13.47
N MET A 93 9.79 -2.75 13.74
CA MET A 93 9.66 -1.33 14.10
C MET A 93 10.38 -0.45 13.07
N ILE A 94 9.87 0.76 12.87
CA ILE A 94 10.57 1.79 12.12
C ILE A 94 11.52 2.53 13.07
N LYS A 95 12.83 2.45 12.79
CA LYS A 95 13.83 3.30 13.42
C LYS A 95 14.09 4.50 12.53
N LYS A 96 13.93 5.70 13.11
CA LYS A 96 14.13 6.94 12.36
C LYS A 96 15.56 7.01 11.83
N ASN A 97 15.68 7.22 10.52
CA ASN A 97 16.93 7.56 9.87
C ASN A 97 16.93 9.07 9.59
N THR A 98 17.74 9.82 10.30
CA THR A 98 17.85 11.29 10.19
C THR A 98 18.39 11.76 8.84
N ASN A 99 19.07 10.88 8.11
CA ASN A 99 19.65 11.17 6.80
C ASN A 99 18.66 10.97 5.65
N LEU A 100 17.51 10.33 5.89
CA LEU A 100 16.48 10.14 4.87
C LEU A 100 15.56 11.36 4.79
N LYS A 101 15.43 11.92 3.59
CA LYS A 101 14.44 12.97 3.32
C LYS A 101 13.04 12.44 3.57
N LYS A 102 12.18 13.28 4.13
CA LYS A 102 10.76 12.98 4.29
C LYS A 102 10.06 13.13 2.94
N GLU A 103 10.05 12.08 2.13
CA GLU A 103 9.25 12.03 0.91
C GLU A 103 7.83 11.60 1.26
N SER A 104 6.89 12.51 1.07
CA SER A 104 5.49 12.28 1.38
C SER A 104 4.62 12.73 0.21
N PHE A 105 3.74 11.83 -0.25
CA PHE A 105 2.79 12.13 -1.32
C PHE A 105 1.54 11.26 -1.21
N TYR A 106 0.45 11.72 -1.78
CA TYR A 106 -0.72 10.92 -2.13
C TYR A 106 -1.33 11.46 -3.42
N LEU A 107 -2.10 10.63 -4.11
CA LEU A 107 -2.67 10.95 -5.40
C LEU A 107 -4.15 11.35 -5.22
N ASN A 108 -4.55 12.47 -5.83
CA ASN A 108 -5.96 12.81 -5.91
C ASN A 108 -6.66 11.88 -6.92
N ASN A 109 -7.61 11.08 -6.44
CA ASN A 109 -8.35 10.09 -7.23
C ASN A 109 -9.81 10.47 -7.52
N ASN A 110 -10.25 11.67 -7.17
CA ASN A 110 -11.65 12.11 -7.27
C ASN A 110 -12.22 11.93 -8.69
N LYS A 111 -11.43 12.24 -9.71
CA LYS A 111 -11.83 12.07 -11.13
C LYS A 111 -12.20 10.62 -11.44
N LEU A 112 -11.44 9.65 -10.93
CA LEU A 112 -11.73 8.23 -11.14
C LEU A 112 -12.93 7.79 -10.29
N MET A 113 -12.94 8.13 -9.01
CA MET A 113 -13.99 7.70 -8.08
C MET A 113 -15.39 8.18 -8.51
N SER A 114 -15.50 9.39 -9.08
CA SER A 114 -16.77 9.89 -9.65
C SER A 114 -17.28 9.04 -10.83
N LYS A 115 -16.39 8.35 -11.55
CA LYS A 115 -16.74 7.50 -12.70
C LYS A 115 -17.04 6.06 -12.30
N VAL A 116 -16.20 5.47 -11.42
CA VAL A 116 -16.32 4.03 -11.09
C VAL A 116 -17.28 3.75 -9.94
N LYS A 117 -17.56 4.74 -9.08
CA LYS A 117 -18.46 4.62 -7.91
C LYS A 117 -18.12 3.42 -7.01
N ILE A 118 -16.84 3.25 -6.71
CA ILE A 118 -16.34 2.22 -5.83
C ILE A 118 -16.05 2.85 -4.46
N GLN A 119 -16.44 2.18 -3.39
CA GLN A 119 -15.96 2.53 -2.06
C GLN A 119 -14.47 2.17 -1.97
N ASN A 120 -13.67 3.12 -1.52
CA ASN A 120 -12.23 2.95 -1.36
C ASN A 120 -11.77 3.77 -0.15
N SER A 121 -11.49 3.11 0.95
CA SER A 121 -11.25 3.77 2.24
C SER A 121 -10.00 3.24 2.95
N LEU A 122 -9.49 4.06 3.86
CA LEU A 122 -8.37 3.69 4.73
C LEU A 122 -8.70 2.47 5.61
N SER A 123 -9.96 2.32 6.03
CA SER A 123 -10.40 1.16 6.82
C SER A 123 -10.34 -0.15 6.03
N GLU A 124 -10.65 -0.12 4.75
CA GLU A 124 -10.51 -1.32 3.87
C GLU A 124 -9.06 -1.71 3.70
N LEU A 125 -8.15 -0.75 3.50
CA LEU A 125 -6.71 -1.01 3.45
C LEU A 125 -6.20 -1.61 4.77
N LYS A 126 -6.63 -1.05 5.90
CA LYS A 126 -6.28 -1.58 7.23
C LYS A 126 -6.76 -3.01 7.41
N THR A 127 -7.99 -3.30 7.04
CA THR A 127 -8.56 -4.67 7.10
C THR A 127 -7.76 -5.62 6.21
N TYR A 128 -7.39 -5.18 5.00
CA TYR A 128 -6.53 -5.97 4.12
C TYR A 128 -5.19 -6.31 4.77
N CYS A 129 -4.51 -5.31 5.38
CA CYS A 129 -3.24 -5.53 6.08
C CYS A 129 -3.38 -6.49 7.27
N TYR A 130 -4.49 -6.43 8.01
CA TYR A 130 -4.77 -7.35 9.11
C TYR A 130 -4.96 -8.78 8.60
N ASN A 131 -5.74 -8.98 7.55
CA ASN A 131 -5.95 -10.29 6.94
C ASN A 131 -4.65 -10.84 6.35
N TYR A 132 -3.84 -9.98 5.73
CA TYR A 132 -2.51 -10.33 5.26
C TYR A 132 -1.63 -10.80 6.42
N SER A 133 -1.53 -10.02 7.50
CA SER A 133 -0.75 -10.35 8.70
C SER A 133 -1.21 -11.69 9.31
N LYS A 134 -2.52 -11.91 9.39
CA LYS A 134 -3.08 -13.18 9.88
C LYS A 134 -2.63 -14.37 9.02
N ARG A 135 -2.74 -14.27 7.69
CA ARG A 135 -2.32 -15.37 6.80
C ARG A 135 -0.82 -15.68 6.87
N LYS A 136 0.01 -14.68 7.19
CA LYS A 136 1.47 -14.86 7.19
C LYS A 136 2.05 -15.28 8.55
N PHE A 137 1.39 -14.94 9.65
CA PHE A 137 1.95 -15.08 11.00
C PHE A 137 1.06 -15.86 11.98
N SER A 138 -0.11 -16.35 11.55
CA SER A 138 -0.98 -17.19 12.39
C SER A 138 -0.86 -18.65 12.05
#